data_b7e2043e50a54a6099cd3045af02af1e
#
_entry.id   b7e2043e50a54a6099cd3045af02af1e
#
_cell.length_a   1.000
_cell.length_b   1.000
_cell.length_c   1.000
_cell.angle_alpha   90.00
_cell.angle_beta   90.00
_cell.angle_gamma   90.00
#
_symmetry.space_group_name_H-M   'P 1'
#
loop_
_entity.id
_entity.type
_entity.pdbx_description
1 polymer ?
#
loop_
_entity_poly.entity_id
_entity_poly.type
_entity_poly.pdbx_seq_one_letter_code
_entity_poly.pdbx_strand_id
1 'polypeptide(L)'
;SSDLWLSAFFITLLVGYAENVTDSEFPISGSIGINGKKVSYYFERVQRDSSDYQIIIKTDQDSISGVILYTKDQNFTYVDTSYLKNDGTYLIGAIPFPGVMEKCYFRVELNYKNETYIIPTNEGTEILFYGKVPTAMKVLYFIVFFVGLLLSSRTGLEYFNPKPHTKKLALFTIIPFALLLFFVSPVYKTFELNLVGSELGRPQDMFTIDVISYFVVWTLGSVLIFNVKNGKLYGLISSIITIILILILK
;
A
#
# COMPACT_ATOMS: atom_id res chain seq x y z
N SER A 1 -22.67 -23.06 -6.22
CA SER A 1 -22.03 -23.98 -5.31
C SER A 1 -21.23 -23.24 -4.26
N SER A 2 -21.37 -23.64 -3.00
CA SER A 2 -20.66 -23.06 -1.85
C SER A 2 -19.14 -23.09 -2.03
N ASP A 3 -18.64 -24.20 -2.59
CA ASP A 3 -17.19 -24.45 -2.75
C ASP A 3 -16.49 -23.41 -3.63
N LEU A 4 -17.18 -22.93 -4.70
CA LEU A 4 -16.61 -21.88 -5.56
C LEU A 4 -16.59 -20.51 -4.87
N TRP A 5 -17.50 -20.22 -3.95
CA TRP A 5 -17.44 -19.03 -3.12
C TRP A 5 -16.31 -19.09 -2.10
N LEU A 6 -16.14 -20.27 -1.48
CA LEU A 6 -15.03 -20.50 -0.56
C LEU A 6 -13.68 -20.36 -1.28
N SER A 7 -13.54 -20.97 -2.45
CA SER A 7 -12.33 -20.84 -3.28
C SER A 7 -12.08 -19.39 -3.70
N ALA A 8 -13.10 -18.65 -4.13
CA ALA A 8 -12.97 -17.23 -4.48
C ALA A 8 -12.51 -16.40 -3.28
N PHE A 9 -13.04 -16.67 -2.10
CA PHE A 9 -12.64 -15.98 -0.87
C PHE A 9 -11.16 -16.23 -0.53
N PHE A 10 -10.69 -17.48 -0.59
CA PHE A 10 -9.27 -17.77 -0.37
C PHE A 10 -8.36 -17.14 -1.42
N ILE A 11 -8.73 -17.16 -2.69
CA ILE A 11 -7.98 -16.47 -3.75
C ILE A 11 -7.89 -14.97 -3.45
N THR A 12 -9.00 -14.35 -3.06
CA THR A 12 -9.06 -12.93 -2.73
C THR A 12 -8.12 -12.59 -1.55
N LEU A 13 -8.12 -13.41 -0.50
CA LEU A 13 -7.22 -13.22 0.64
C LEU A 13 -5.75 -13.38 0.24
N LEU A 14 -5.43 -14.39 -0.57
CA LEU A 14 -4.05 -14.61 -1.04
C LEU A 14 -3.55 -13.47 -1.92
N VAL A 15 -4.40 -12.98 -2.84
CA VAL A 15 -4.04 -11.86 -3.71
C VAL A 15 -3.85 -10.57 -2.89
N GLY A 16 -4.77 -10.27 -1.96
CA GLY A 16 -4.65 -9.11 -1.08
C GLY A 16 -3.42 -9.18 -0.16
N TYR A 17 -3.08 -10.37 0.33
CA TYR A 17 -1.84 -10.57 1.10
C TYR A 17 -0.59 -10.37 0.22
N ALA A 18 -0.57 -10.97 -0.97
CA ALA A 18 0.55 -10.85 -1.90
C ALA A 18 0.75 -9.39 -2.36
N GLU A 19 -0.33 -8.70 -2.65
CA GLU A 19 -0.32 -7.27 -2.99
C GLU A 19 0.31 -6.44 -1.86
N ASN A 20 -0.11 -6.64 -0.62
CA ASN A 20 0.41 -5.92 0.54
C ASN A 20 1.91 -6.16 0.76
N VAL A 21 2.36 -7.44 0.74
CA VAL A 21 3.76 -7.80 1.01
C VAL A 21 4.71 -7.36 -0.12
N THR A 22 4.21 -7.32 -1.36
CA THR A 22 5.03 -6.90 -2.52
C THR A 22 4.94 -5.40 -2.79
N ASP A 23 4.17 -4.64 -2.00
CA ASP A 23 4.07 -3.20 -2.13
C ASP A 23 5.43 -2.53 -1.85
N SER A 24 5.76 -1.54 -2.67
CA SER A 24 6.94 -0.69 -2.48
C SER A 24 6.86 0.12 -1.18
N GLU A 25 5.66 0.35 -0.67
CA GLU A 25 5.37 1.01 0.61
C GLU A 25 5.51 0.07 1.82
N PHE A 26 5.80 -1.23 1.61
CA PHE A 26 5.94 -2.20 2.70
C PHE A 26 7.09 -1.80 3.64
N PRO A 27 6.87 -1.83 4.96
CA PRO A 27 7.85 -1.38 5.94
C PRO A 27 9.17 -2.16 5.86
N ILE A 28 10.27 -1.46 6.15
CA ILE A 28 11.60 -2.06 6.26
C ILE A 28 11.84 -2.41 7.73
N SER A 29 12.14 -3.67 7.99
CA SER A 29 12.49 -4.15 9.32
C SER A 29 13.79 -4.94 9.32
N GLY A 30 14.50 -4.86 10.44
CA GLY A 30 15.75 -5.60 10.58
C GLY A 30 16.28 -5.55 12.01
N SER A 31 17.46 -6.12 12.18
CA SER A 31 18.15 -6.06 13.46
C SER A 31 19.65 -6.12 13.26
N ILE A 32 20.37 -5.43 14.13
CA ILE A 32 21.83 -5.46 14.24
C ILE A 32 22.25 -5.87 15.66
N GLY A 33 23.42 -6.43 15.78
CA GLY A 33 24.02 -6.74 17.09
C GLY A 33 24.96 -5.63 17.52
N ILE A 34 24.68 -5.01 18.68
CA ILE A 34 25.56 -4.04 19.31
C ILE A 34 25.88 -4.54 20.72
N ASN A 35 27.17 -4.70 21.05
CA ASN A 35 27.60 -5.19 22.36
C ASN A 35 26.93 -6.51 22.80
N GLY A 36 26.76 -7.47 21.88
CA GLY A 36 26.13 -8.76 22.17
C GLY A 36 24.62 -8.72 22.39
N LYS A 37 23.98 -7.55 22.31
CA LYS A 37 22.52 -7.38 22.37
C LYS A 37 21.97 -7.08 20.99
N LYS A 38 20.71 -7.51 20.77
CA LYS A 38 19.99 -7.28 19.53
C LYS A 38 19.29 -5.91 19.58
N VAL A 39 19.61 -5.05 18.62
CA VAL A 39 18.90 -3.80 18.35
C VAL A 39 18.01 -4.01 17.15
N SER A 40 16.71 -3.87 17.32
CA SER A 40 15.71 -4.09 16.27
C SER A 40 15.11 -2.78 15.81
N TYR A 41 14.89 -2.65 14.51
CA TYR A 41 14.26 -1.50 13.90
C TYR A 41 13.11 -1.90 12.98
N TYR A 42 12.14 -0.99 12.87
CA TYR A 42 10.99 -1.08 11.99
C TYR A 42 10.71 0.31 11.46
N PHE A 43 10.87 0.51 10.15
CA PHE A 43 10.68 1.81 9.49
C PHE A 43 9.55 1.70 8.49
N GLU A 44 8.50 2.50 8.70
CA GLU A 44 7.47 2.68 7.69
C GLU A 44 8.02 3.50 6.52
N ARG A 45 7.53 3.22 5.33
CA ARG A 45 7.91 3.94 4.11
C ARG A 45 6.88 4.99 3.72
N VAL A 46 5.79 5.06 4.47
CA VAL A 46 4.70 6.00 4.24
C VAL A 46 4.16 6.55 5.56
N GLN A 47 4.04 7.87 5.64
CA GLN A 47 3.39 8.57 6.75
C GLN A 47 2.08 9.18 6.26
N ARG A 48 0.93 8.83 6.88
CA ARG A 48 -0.42 9.19 6.40
C ARG A 48 -1.24 9.99 7.41
N ASP A 49 -0.63 10.93 8.14
CA ASP A 49 -1.33 11.74 9.14
C ASP A 49 -0.94 13.22 9.16
N SER A 50 -0.10 13.68 8.23
CA SER A 50 0.42 15.05 8.16
C SER A 50 1.14 15.50 9.45
N SER A 51 1.81 14.57 10.12
CA SER A 51 2.61 14.78 11.32
C SER A 51 4.06 14.38 11.10
N ASP A 52 4.92 14.75 12.05
CA ASP A 52 6.31 14.32 12.10
C ASP A 52 6.40 12.79 12.15
N TYR A 53 7.30 12.21 11.37
CA TYR A 53 7.50 10.76 11.37
C TYR A 53 8.33 10.34 12.59
N GLN A 54 7.73 9.57 13.49
CA GLN A 54 8.39 9.07 14.70
C GLN A 54 9.24 7.85 14.37
N ILE A 55 10.52 7.91 14.72
CA ILE A 55 11.45 6.78 14.66
C ILE A 55 11.66 6.25 16.07
N ILE A 56 11.33 4.97 16.28
CA ILE A 56 11.44 4.27 17.56
C ILE A 56 12.29 3.02 17.37
N ILE A 57 13.41 2.93 18.07
CA ILE A 57 14.36 1.81 17.98
C ILE A 57 14.52 1.20 19.38
N LYS A 58 14.25 -0.10 19.50
CA LYS A 58 14.43 -0.82 20.74
C LYS A 58 15.89 -1.23 20.93
N THR A 59 16.52 -0.77 22.00
CA THR A 59 17.94 -1.06 22.28
C THR A 59 18.16 -1.83 23.57
N ASP A 60 17.33 -1.60 24.60
CA ASP A 60 17.54 -2.09 25.97
C ASP A 60 18.96 -1.78 26.51
N GLN A 61 19.54 -0.62 26.12
CA GLN A 61 20.88 -0.16 26.47
C GLN A 61 20.94 1.36 26.59
N ASP A 62 21.29 1.87 27.77
CA ASP A 62 21.41 3.31 28.02
C ASP A 62 22.62 3.97 27.34
N SER A 63 23.63 3.16 27.01
CA SER A 63 24.91 3.64 26.47
C SER A 63 24.93 3.85 24.96
N ILE A 64 23.82 3.55 24.27
CA ILE A 64 23.68 3.80 22.84
C ILE A 64 23.08 5.18 22.63
N SER A 65 23.77 6.00 21.86
CA SER A 65 23.23 7.26 21.32
C SER A 65 22.99 7.12 19.83
N GLY A 66 22.23 8.03 19.24
CA GLY A 66 22.00 7.99 17.80
C GLY A 66 21.51 9.30 17.24
N VAL A 67 21.65 9.42 15.93
CA VAL A 67 21.18 10.54 15.15
C VAL A 67 20.44 10.03 13.89
N ILE A 68 19.41 10.75 13.52
CA ILE A 68 18.71 10.56 12.25
C ILE A 68 19.30 11.58 11.27
N LEU A 69 19.88 11.11 10.19
CA LEU A 69 20.29 11.93 9.07
C LEU A 69 19.19 11.85 8.00
N TYR A 70 18.62 12.98 7.62
CA TYR A 70 17.52 13.02 6.67
C TYR A 70 17.68 14.16 5.66
N THR A 71 17.12 13.99 4.47
CA THR A 71 17.23 14.92 3.35
C THR A 71 16.09 14.72 2.36
N LYS A 72 15.82 15.72 1.53
CA LYS A 72 14.94 15.60 0.35
C LYS A 72 15.70 15.12 -0.90
N ASP A 73 17.04 15.10 -0.86
CA ASP A 73 17.89 14.69 -1.97
C ASP A 73 18.33 13.23 -1.79
N GLN A 74 18.02 12.38 -2.77
CA GLN A 74 18.39 10.96 -2.79
C GLN A 74 19.91 10.74 -2.68
N ASN A 75 20.73 11.69 -3.14
CA ASN A 75 22.19 11.60 -3.10
C ASN A 75 22.80 12.01 -1.75
N PHE A 76 21.98 12.40 -0.77
CA PHE A 76 22.44 12.88 0.54
C PHE A 76 23.46 14.02 0.46
N THR A 77 23.30 14.95 -0.50
CA THR A 77 24.22 16.07 -0.70
C THR A 77 24.12 17.10 0.42
N TYR A 78 22.89 17.40 0.88
CA TYR A 78 22.61 18.26 2.02
C TYR A 78 21.77 17.48 3.01
N VAL A 79 22.27 17.35 4.24
CA VAL A 79 21.68 16.47 5.25
C VAL A 79 21.35 17.28 6.50
N ASP A 80 20.09 17.17 6.92
CA ASP A 80 19.63 17.64 8.23
C ASP A 80 19.79 16.54 9.26
N THR A 81 19.87 16.93 10.54
CA THR A 81 20.13 16.01 11.63
C THR A 81 19.08 16.15 12.73
N SER A 82 18.51 15.04 13.18
CA SER A 82 17.66 14.95 14.35
C SER A 82 18.25 13.96 15.35
N TYR A 83 18.40 14.38 16.61
CA TYR A 83 19.00 13.54 17.67
C TYR A 83 17.97 12.58 18.25
N LEU A 84 18.38 11.33 18.47
CA LEU A 84 17.58 10.34 19.17
C LEU A 84 17.77 10.51 20.69
N LYS A 85 16.66 10.57 21.41
CA LYS A 85 16.65 10.54 22.89
C LYS A 85 16.57 9.09 23.35
N ASN A 86 17.46 8.71 24.25
CA ASN A 86 17.47 7.39 24.87
C ASN A 86 16.73 7.45 26.22
N ASP A 87 15.72 6.59 26.41
CA ASP A 87 14.99 6.44 27.68
C ASP A 87 15.40 5.16 28.45
N GLY A 88 16.47 4.47 27.99
CA GLY A 88 16.97 3.22 28.55
C GLY A 88 16.45 1.98 27.82
N THR A 89 15.29 2.04 27.24
CA THR A 89 14.67 0.94 26.47
C THR A 89 14.58 1.26 24.99
N TYR A 90 14.26 2.51 24.68
CA TYR A 90 14.05 2.98 23.32
C TYR A 90 14.88 4.21 23.00
N LEU A 91 15.33 4.27 21.76
CA LEU A 91 15.80 5.49 21.12
C LEU A 91 14.64 6.08 20.33
N ILE A 92 14.28 7.33 20.65
CA ILE A 92 13.11 8.00 20.07
C ILE A 92 13.55 9.31 19.43
N GLY A 93 13.18 9.51 18.18
CA GLY A 93 13.40 10.76 17.45
C GLY A 93 12.33 10.94 16.38
N ALA A 94 12.40 12.06 15.65
CA ALA A 94 11.43 12.35 14.62
C ALA A 94 12.08 13.03 13.42
N ILE A 95 11.51 12.77 12.24
CA ILE A 95 11.76 13.53 11.01
C ILE A 95 10.62 14.54 10.88
N PRO A 96 10.88 15.85 10.79
CA PRO A 96 9.85 16.86 10.63
C PRO A 96 9.03 16.64 9.37
N PHE A 97 7.73 16.91 9.44
CA PHE A 97 6.82 16.81 8.30
C PHE A 97 7.23 17.79 7.17
N PRO A 98 7.69 17.32 5.99
CA PRO A 98 8.20 18.18 4.94
C PRO A 98 7.11 18.81 4.06
N GLY A 99 5.89 18.28 4.14
CA GLY A 99 4.75 18.58 3.29
C GLY A 99 4.10 17.33 2.70
N VAL A 100 2.87 17.50 2.19
CA VAL A 100 2.14 16.40 1.52
C VAL A 100 2.75 16.10 0.18
N MET A 101 2.84 14.81 -0.19
CA MET A 101 3.49 14.28 -1.40
C MET A 101 5.00 14.53 -1.49
N GLU A 102 5.62 14.93 -0.37
CA GLU A 102 7.06 15.08 -0.29
C GLU A 102 7.71 13.77 0.15
N LYS A 103 8.84 13.44 -0.49
CA LYS A 103 9.71 12.33 -0.11
C LYS A 103 10.83 12.85 0.78
N CYS A 104 11.17 12.06 1.79
CA CYS A 104 12.34 12.28 2.61
C CYS A 104 13.17 10.98 2.63
N TYR A 105 14.46 11.11 2.35
CA TYR A 105 15.43 10.02 2.46
C TYR A 105 16.09 10.12 3.82
N PHE A 106 16.25 9.01 4.52
CA PHE A 106 16.87 9.03 5.83
C PHE A 106 17.69 7.76 6.13
N ARG A 107 18.59 7.88 7.06
CA ARG A 107 19.29 6.79 7.71
C ARG A 107 19.50 7.13 9.17
N VAL A 108 19.66 6.13 10.01
CA VAL A 108 19.96 6.30 11.42
C VAL A 108 21.37 5.83 11.69
N GLU A 109 22.16 6.67 12.34
CA GLU A 109 23.49 6.34 12.81
C GLU A 109 23.43 6.14 14.33
N LEU A 110 23.74 4.92 14.76
CA LEU A 110 23.82 4.55 16.19
C LEU A 110 25.27 4.52 16.62
N ASN A 111 25.57 5.19 17.71
CA ASN A 111 26.92 5.28 18.26
C ASN A 111 26.99 4.50 19.57
N TYR A 112 27.92 3.56 19.63
CA TYR A 112 28.26 2.83 20.84
C TYR A 112 29.77 2.84 21.05
N LYS A 113 30.27 3.44 22.15
CA LYS A 113 31.70 3.71 22.37
C LYS A 113 32.28 4.50 21.18
N ASN A 114 33.22 3.90 20.45
CA ASN A 114 33.88 4.52 19.30
C ASN A 114 33.45 3.91 17.96
N GLU A 115 32.37 3.12 17.95
CA GLU A 115 31.85 2.46 16.74
C GLU A 115 30.52 3.09 16.33
N THR A 116 30.35 3.28 15.03
CA THR A 116 29.12 3.80 14.41
C THR A 116 28.47 2.69 13.59
N TYR A 117 27.20 2.46 13.82
CA TYR A 117 26.37 1.49 13.11
C TYR A 117 25.28 2.21 12.33
N ILE A 118 25.16 1.91 11.04
CA ILE A 118 24.14 2.53 10.17
C ILE A 118 22.98 1.57 9.96
N ILE A 119 21.75 2.06 10.14
CA ILE A 119 20.52 1.32 9.88
C ILE A 119 19.54 2.16 9.04
N PRO A 120 18.84 1.54 8.06
CA PRO A 120 19.10 0.18 7.58
C PRO A 120 20.50 0.06 6.97
N THR A 121 21.05 -1.14 6.91
CA THR A 121 22.45 -1.41 6.55
C THR A 121 22.82 -1.10 5.10
N ASN A 122 21.88 -0.66 4.27
CA ASN A 122 22.11 -0.26 2.88
C ASN A 122 21.60 1.18 2.67
N GLU A 123 22.31 1.97 1.94
CA GLU A 123 22.06 3.27 1.29
C GLU A 123 20.96 4.22 1.85
N GLY A 124 20.43 3.97 3.04
CA GLY A 124 19.30 4.70 3.60
C GLY A 124 17.93 4.14 3.16
N THR A 125 16.88 4.77 3.60
CA THR A 125 15.50 4.45 3.19
C THR A 125 14.74 5.73 2.88
N GLU A 126 13.63 5.59 2.17
CA GLU A 126 12.75 6.71 1.87
C GLU A 126 11.44 6.61 2.65
N ILE A 127 10.86 7.74 2.97
CA ILE A 127 9.51 7.87 3.48
C ILE A 127 8.74 8.91 2.66
N LEU A 128 7.52 8.58 2.26
CA LEU A 128 6.60 9.45 1.54
C LEU A 128 5.51 9.93 2.50
N PHE A 129 5.26 11.23 2.49
CA PHE A 129 4.27 11.84 3.36
C PHE A 129 2.97 12.12 2.61
N TYR A 130 1.87 11.59 3.10
CA TYR A 130 0.52 11.82 2.59
C TYR A 130 -0.34 12.60 3.60
N GLY A 131 -1.44 13.16 3.09
CA GLY A 131 -2.49 13.74 3.90
C GLY A 131 -3.23 12.70 4.75
N LYS A 132 -3.93 13.17 5.78
CA LYS A 132 -4.69 12.31 6.69
C LYS A 132 -5.99 11.84 6.05
N VAL A 133 -6.07 10.56 5.71
CA VAL A 133 -7.30 9.94 5.25
C VAL A 133 -8.12 9.45 6.45
N PRO A 134 -9.41 9.84 6.58
CA PRO A 134 -10.29 9.36 7.64
C PRO A 134 -10.40 7.82 7.64
N THR A 135 -10.43 7.22 8.83
CA THR A 135 -10.52 5.76 8.98
C THR A 135 -11.74 5.17 8.26
N ALA A 136 -12.88 5.86 8.30
CA ALA A 136 -14.07 5.43 7.60
C ALA A 136 -13.85 5.31 6.08
N MET A 137 -13.08 6.24 5.48
CA MET A 137 -12.73 6.19 4.05
C MET A 137 -11.79 5.03 3.73
N LYS A 138 -10.80 4.77 4.60
CA LYS A 138 -9.89 3.61 4.44
C LYS A 138 -10.67 2.30 4.46
N VAL A 139 -11.59 2.15 5.41
CA VAL A 139 -12.46 0.97 5.54
C VAL A 139 -13.38 0.83 4.33
N LEU A 140 -14.00 1.93 3.87
CA LEU A 140 -14.86 1.91 2.70
C LEU A 140 -14.10 1.49 1.43
N TYR A 141 -12.92 2.06 1.21
CA TYR A 141 -12.06 1.70 0.08
C TYR A 141 -11.73 0.19 0.12
N PHE A 142 -11.28 -0.28 1.28
CA PHE A 142 -10.96 -1.70 1.47
C PHE A 142 -12.16 -2.62 1.19
N ILE A 143 -13.33 -2.31 1.73
CA ILE A 143 -14.54 -3.12 1.52
C ILE A 143 -14.93 -3.18 0.04
N VAL A 144 -14.99 -2.03 -0.64
CA VAL A 144 -15.39 -1.97 -2.04
C VAL A 144 -14.38 -2.69 -2.94
N PHE A 145 -13.09 -2.51 -2.70
CA PHE A 145 -12.02 -3.22 -3.40
C PHE A 145 -12.10 -4.73 -3.15
N PHE A 146 -12.22 -5.16 -1.90
CA PHE A 146 -12.33 -6.58 -1.53
C PHE A 146 -13.54 -7.24 -2.19
N VAL A 147 -14.70 -6.59 -2.17
CA VAL A 147 -15.91 -7.11 -2.84
C VAL A 147 -15.71 -7.21 -4.34
N GLY A 148 -15.07 -6.23 -4.97
CA GLY A 148 -14.73 -6.25 -6.39
C GLY A 148 -13.84 -7.44 -6.75
N LEU A 149 -12.77 -7.65 -5.99
CA LEU A 149 -11.83 -8.75 -6.20
C LEU A 149 -12.49 -10.12 -5.92
N LEU A 150 -13.33 -10.21 -4.88
CA LEU A 150 -14.08 -11.43 -4.56
C LEU A 150 -15.04 -11.81 -5.69
N LEU A 151 -15.80 -10.85 -6.20
CA LEU A 151 -16.72 -11.08 -7.32
C LEU A 151 -15.96 -11.38 -8.61
N SER A 152 -14.82 -10.73 -8.85
CA SER A 152 -13.91 -11.03 -9.96
C SER A 152 -13.45 -12.48 -9.91
N SER A 153 -12.89 -12.91 -8.79
CA SER A 153 -12.43 -14.29 -8.59
C SER A 153 -13.58 -15.28 -8.74
N ARG A 154 -14.74 -14.96 -8.16
CA ARG A 154 -15.93 -15.81 -8.23
C ARG A 154 -16.46 -15.95 -9.67
N THR A 155 -16.42 -14.87 -10.45
CA THR A 155 -16.83 -14.89 -11.87
C THR A 155 -15.85 -15.70 -12.73
N GLY A 156 -14.55 -15.60 -12.46
CA GLY A 156 -13.53 -16.41 -13.12
C GLY A 156 -13.74 -17.91 -12.87
N LEU A 157 -14.03 -18.29 -11.63
CA LEU A 157 -14.31 -19.69 -11.24
C LEU A 157 -15.57 -20.27 -11.85
N GLU A 158 -16.47 -19.46 -12.41
CA GLU A 158 -17.62 -19.96 -13.18
C GLU A 158 -17.23 -20.78 -14.42
N TYR A 159 -16.00 -20.65 -14.90
CA TYR A 159 -15.46 -21.49 -15.96
C TYR A 159 -15.57 -22.99 -15.62
N PHE A 160 -15.35 -23.34 -14.37
CA PHE A 160 -15.41 -24.72 -13.87
C PHE A 160 -16.82 -25.15 -13.43
N ASN A 161 -17.81 -24.24 -13.46
CA ASN A 161 -19.17 -24.53 -13.07
C ASN A 161 -19.94 -25.20 -14.22
N PRO A 162 -20.54 -26.39 -14.01
CA PRO A 162 -21.39 -27.04 -15.02
C PRO A 162 -22.63 -26.21 -15.40
N LYS A 163 -23.16 -25.44 -14.43
CA LYS A 163 -24.31 -24.54 -14.63
C LYS A 163 -23.88 -23.09 -14.34
N PRO A 164 -23.18 -22.43 -15.29
CA PRO A 164 -22.57 -21.13 -15.05
C PRO A 164 -23.60 -20.00 -15.00
N HIS A 165 -23.40 -19.08 -14.05
CA HIS A 165 -24.11 -17.80 -13.94
C HIS A 165 -23.21 -16.62 -14.31
N THR A 166 -22.24 -16.82 -15.20
CA THR A 166 -21.17 -15.87 -15.54
C THR A 166 -21.71 -14.49 -15.92
N LYS A 167 -22.76 -14.42 -16.75
CA LYS A 167 -23.34 -13.13 -17.18
C LYS A 167 -23.84 -12.30 -16.00
N LYS A 168 -24.55 -12.92 -15.05
CA LYS A 168 -25.08 -12.25 -13.87
C LYS A 168 -23.94 -11.79 -12.95
N LEU A 169 -22.96 -12.64 -12.70
CA LEU A 169 -21.82 -12.32 -11.85
C LEU A 169 -20.93 -11.24 -12.45
N ALA A 170 -20.73 -11.25 -13.78
CA ALA A 170 -19.98 -10.20 -14.48
C ALA A 170 -20.59 -8.81 -14.25
N LEU A 171 -21.92 -8.68 -14.36
CA LEU A 171 -22.59 -7.41 -14.05
C LEU A 171 -22.39 -6.99 -12.60
N PHE A 172 -22.49 -7.93 -11.65
CA PHE A 172 -22.22 -7.61 -10.25
C PHE A 172 -20.77 -7.24 -9.99
N THR A 173 -19.82 -7.75 -10.78
CA THR A 173 -18.38 -7.39 -10.65
C THR A 173 -18.08 -5.99 -11.15
N ILE A 174 -18.78 -5.49 -12.16
CA ILE A 174 -18.59 -4.12 -12.65
C ILE A 174 -18.98 -3.09 -11.57
N ILE A 175 -20.03 -3.36 -10.77
CA ILE A 175 -20.57 -2.40 -9.80
C ILE A 175 -19.51 -1.92 -8.80
N PRO A 176 -18.82 -2.78 -8.03
CA PRO A 176 -17.81 -2.32 -7.09
C PRO A 176 -16.62 -1.63 -7.77
N PHE A 177 -16.18 -2.06 -8.95
CA PHE A 177 -15.12 -1.36 -9.68
C PHE A 177 -15.57 0.00 -10.23
N ALA A 178 -16.83 0.15 -10.63
CA ALA A 178 -17.40 1.45 -10.98
C ALA A 178 -17.51 2.37 -9.75
N LEU A 179 -17.99 1.85 -8.61
CA LEU A 179 -18.03 2.60 -7.35
C LEU A 179 -16.64 3.01 -6.90
N LEU A 180 -15.65 2.12 -7.03
CA LEU A 180 -14.27 2.41 -6.69
C LEU A 180 -13.73 3.53 -7.58
N LEU A 181 -13.91 3.45 -8.90
CA LEU A 181 -13.39 4.42 -9.87
C LEU A 181 -14.04 5.79 -9.74
N PHE A 182 -15.38 5.86 -9.71
CA PHE A 182 -16.09 7.13 -9.86
C PHE A 182 -16.38 7.83 -8.52
N PHE A 183 -16.32 7.11 -7.39
CA PHE A 183 -16.70 7.68 -6.10
C PHE A 183 -15.63 7.49 -5.02
N VAL A 184 -15.24 6.25 -4.76
CA VAL A 184 -14.43 5.94 -3.57
C VAL A 184 -12.98 6.42 -3.76
N SER A 185 -12.34 6.08 -4.88
CA SER A 185 -10.95 6.46 -5.15
C SER A 185 -10.75 7.98 -5.27
N PRO A 186 -11.59 8.74 -6.01
CA PRO A 186 -11.45 10.19 -6.07
C PRO A 186 -11.60 10.87 -4.69
N VAL A 187 -12.56 10.43 -3.87
CA VAL A 187 -12.73 10.97 -2.52
C VAL A 187 -11.54 10.60 -1.62
N TYR A 188 -11.06 9.36 -1.70
CA TYR A 188 -9.87 8.91 -0.97
C TYR A 188 -8.66 9.78 -1.33
N LYS A 189 -8.41 10.01 -2.62
CA LYS A 189 -7.31 10.84 -3.13
C LYS A 189 -7.42 12.29 -2.70
N THR A 190 -8.63 12.84 -2.59
CA THR A 190 -8.85 14.20 -2.06
C THR A 190 -8.28 14.36 -0.64
N PHE A 191 -8.48 13.37 0.23
CA PHE A 191 -7.87 13.38 1.57
C PHE A 191 -6.37 13.11 1.52
N GLU A 192 -5.94 12.13 0.74
CA GLU A 192 -4.53 11.73 0.63
C GLU A 192 -3.65 12.88 0.12
N LEU A 193 -4.15 13.68 -0.82
CA LEU A 193 -3.48 14.85 -1.38
C LEU A 193 -3.73 16.14 -0.57
N ASN A 194 -4.48 16.05 0.53
CA ASN A 194 -4.86 17.20 1.37
C ASN A 194 -5.58 18.33 0.61
N LEU A 195 -6.45 17.97 -0.33
CA LEU A 195 -7.19 18.92 -1.17
C LEU A 195 -8.56 19.32 -0.58
N VAL A 196 -8.87 18.86 0.63
CA VAL A 196 -10.13 19.17 1.30
C VAL A 196 -10.24 20.67 1.56
N GLY A 197 -11.26 21.32 0.96
CA GLY A 197 -11.47 22.77 1.07
C GLY A 197 -10.63 23.63 0.13
N SER A 198 -9.84 23.03 -0.75
CA SER A 198 -9.08 23.70 -1.81
C SER A 198 -9.72 23.50 -3.19
N GLU A 199 -9.06 23.94 -4.25
CA GLU A 199 -9.46 23.65 -5.62
C GLU A 199 -9.52 22.15 -5.89
N LEU A 200 -10.43 21.74 -6.80
CA LEU A 200 -10.50 20.33 -7.23
C LEU A 200 -9.14 19.90 -7.79
N GLY A 201 -8.66 18.76 -7.36
CA GLY A 201 -7.45 18.15 -7.90
C GLY A 201 -7.56 17.89 -9.39
N ARG A 202 -6.41 17.78 -10.05
CA ARG A 202 -6.40 17.44 -11.48
C ARG A 202 -6.96 16.03 -11.68
N PRO A 203 -7.73 15.77 -12.75
CA PRO A 203 -8.29 14.44 -13.01
C PRO A 203 -7.28 13.30 -12.93
N GLN A 204 -6.06 13.51 -13.42
CA GLN A 204 -4.97 12.53 -13.37
C GLN A 204 -4.52 12.15 -11.96
N ASP A 205 -4.72 13.04 -10.99
CA ASP A 205 -4.35 12.79 -9.58
C ASP A 205 -5.49 12.06 -8.84
N MET A 206 -6.72 12.16 -9.35
CA MET A 206 -7.92 11.56 -8.76
C MET A 206 -8.23 10.17 -9.30
N PHE A 207 -7.95 9.93 -10.58
CA PHE A 207 -8.21 8.67 -11.27
C PHE A 207 -6.90 7.92 -11.51
N THR A 208 -6.61 6.96 -10.66
CA THR A 208 -5.37 6.18 -10.73
C THR A 208 -5.47 5.08 -11.80
N ILE A 209 -4.36 4.78 -12.45
CA ILE A 209 -4.29 3.84 -13.59
C ILE A 209 -4.72 2.43 -13.21
N ASP A 210 -4.43 2.00 -11.97
CA ASP A 210 -4.81 0.71 -11.43
C ASP A 210 -6.35 0.56 -11.38
N VAL A 211 -7.05 1.51 -10.76
CA VAL A 211 -8.52 1.48 -10.63
C VAL A 211 -9.22 1.61 -11.99
N ILE A 212 -8.69 2.48 -12.88
CA ILE A 212 -9.18 2.57 -14.27
C ILE A 212 -9.06 1.21 -14.95
N SER A 213 -7.92 0.55 -14.81
CA SER A 213 -7.63 -0.72 -15.47
C SER A 213 -8.59 -1.83 -15.02
N TYR A 214 -8.90 -1.92 -13.73
CA TYR A 214 -9.86 -2.92 -13.21
C TYR A 214 -11.25 -2.72 -13.81
N PHE A 215 -11.72 -1.47 -13.87
CA PHE A 215 -13.02 -1.14 -14.45
C PHE A 215 -13.06 -1.43 -15.96
N VAL A 216 -12.01 -1.05 -16.70
CA VAL A 216 -11.91 -1.30 -18.15
C VAL A 216 -11.90 -2.80 -18.46
N VAL A 217 -11.11 -3.59 -17.74
CA VAL A 217 -11.04 -5.06 -17.93
C VAL A 217 -12.42 -5.68 -17.74
N TRP A 218 -13.16 -5.31 -16.69
CA TRP A 218 -14.47 -5.89 -16.43
C TRP A 218 -15.56 -5.35 -17.34
N THR A 219 -15.46 -4.13 -17.82
CA THR A 219 -16.38 -3.58 -18.83
C THR A 219 -16.20 -4.31 -20.16
N LEU A 220 -14.97 -4.41 -20.68
CA LEU A 220 -14.66 -5.13 -21.91
C LEU A 220 -14.93 -6.63 -21.79
N GLY A 221 -14.52 -7.23 -20.67
CA GLY A 221 -14.79 -8.63 -20.36
C GLY A 221 -16.28 -8.95 -20.37
N SER A 222 -17.10 -8.09 -19.78
CA SER A 222 -18.56 -8.26 -19.79
C SER A 222 -19.14 -8.16 -21.18
N VAL A 223 -18.70 -7.23 -22.01
CA VAL A 223 -19.12 -7.16 -23.42
C VAL A 223 -18.85 -8.48 -24.12
N LEU A 224 -17.66 -9.06 -23.93
CA LEU A 224 -17.32 -10.37 -24.51
C LEU A 224 -18.14 -11.51 -23.91
N ILE A 225 -18.36 -11.54 -22.59
CA ILE A 225 -19.18 -12.55 -21.91
C ILE A 225 -20.62 -12.56 -22.44
N PHE A 226 -21.17 -11.39 -22.79
CA PHE A 226 -22.54 -11.31 -23.29
C PHE A 226 -22.67 -11.69 -24.76
N ASN A 227 -21.67 -11.37 -25.59
CA ASN A 227 -21.75 -11.48 -27.05
C ASN A 227 -21.10 -12.74 -27.64
N VAL A 228 -20.23 -13.44 -26.89
CA VAL A 228 -19.49 -14.60 -27.40
C VAL A 228 -20.07 -15.92 -26.87
N LYS A 229 -20.09 -16.96 -27.70
CA LYS A 229 -20.61 -18.30 -27.34
C LYS A 229 -19.94 -18.88 -26.06
N ASN A 230 -18.64 -18.66 -25.88
CA ASN A 230 -17.89 -19.19 -24.74
C ASN A 230 -17.64 -18.10 -23.67
N GLY A 231 -18.69 -17.39 -23.27
CA GLY A 231 -18.60 -16.27 -22.34
C GLY A 231 -17.90 -16.60 -21.02
N LYS A 232 -18.00 -17.84 -20.51
CA LYS A 232 -17.32 -18.25 -19.28
C LYS A 232 -15.78 -18.23 -19.37
N LEU A 233 -15.21 -18.47 -20.56
CA LEU A 233 -13.77 -18.35 -20.79
C LEU A 233 -13.31 -16.88 -20.61
N TYR A 234 -14.08 -15.94 -21.12
CA TYR A 234 -13.76 -14.51 -20.96
C TYR A 234 -13.90 -14.04 -19.50
N GLY A 235 -14.82 -14.64 -18.73
CA GLY A 235 -14.88 -14.43 -17.28
C GLY A 235 -13.60 -14.87 -16.55
N LEU A 236 -13.06 -16.03 -16.91
CA LEU A 236 -11.78 -16.51 -16.38
C LEU A 236 -10.62 -15.60 -16.79
N ILE A 237 -10.53 -15.24 -18.06
CA ILE A 237 -9.46 -14.36 -18.59
C ILE A 237 -9.51 -13.00 -17.89
N SER A 238 -10.68 -12.37 -17.77
CA SER A 238 -10.83 -11.08 -17.08
C SER A 238 -10.43 -11.14 -15.62
N SER A 239 -10.78 -12.23 -14.92
CA SER A 239 -10.37 -12.44 -13.52
C SER A 239 -8.85 -12.58 -13.39
N ILE A 240 -8.20 -13.36 -14.25
CA ILE A 240 -6.74 -13.53 -14.26
C ILE A 240 -6.04 -12.20 -14.55
N ILE A 241 -6.51 -11.47 -15.57
CA ILE A 241 -5.94 -10.15 -15.90
C ILE A 241 -6.08 -9.19 -14.71
N THR A 242 -7.24 -9.16 -14.03
CA THR A 242 -7.45 -8.32 -12.85
C THR A 242 -6.46 -8.67 -11.73
N ILE A 243 -6.24 -9.95 -11.44
CA ILE A 243 -5.26 -10.38 -10.45
C ILE A 243 -3.84 -9.95 -10.83
N ILE A 244 -3.46 -10.12 -12.09
CA ILE A 244 -2.14 -9.70 -12.60
C ILE A 244 -1.96 -8.18 -12.46
N LEU A 245 -2.99 -7.40 -12.81
CA LEU A 245 -2.94 -5.94 -12.69
C LEU A 245 -2.80 -5.50 -11.23
N ILE A 246 -3.51 -6.13 -10.29
CA ILE A 246 -3.39 -5.85 -8.84
C ILE A 246 -1.95 -6.09 -8.34
N LEU A 247 -1.26 -7.09 -8.85
CA LEU A 247 0.10 -7.43 -8.43
C LEU A 247 1.19 -6.59 -9.11
N ILE A 248 0.89 -5.99 -10.27
CA ILE A 248 1.89 -5.24 -11.08
C ILE A 248 1.70 -3.72 -10.98
N LEU A 249 0.46 -3.22 -10.98
CA LEU A 249 0.17 -1.79 -10.93
C LEU A 249 0.13 -1.33 -9.47
N LYS A 250 1.17 -0.56 -9.09
CA LYS A 250 1.35 -0.03 -7.73
C LYS A 250 1.82 1.42 -7.77
#